data_ee559360e2395c8b0df915688707ef09
#
_entry.id   ee559360e2395c8b0df915688707ef09
#
_cell.length_a   1.000
_cell.length_b   1.000
_cell.length_c   1.000
_cell.angle_alpha   90.00
_cell.angle_beta   90.00
_cell.angle_gamma   90.00
#
_symmetry.space_group_name_H-M   'P 1'
#
loop_
_entity.id
_entity.type
_entity.pdbx_description
1 polymer ?
#
loop_
_entity_poly.entity_id
_entity_poly.type
_entity_poly.pdbx_seq_one_letter_code
_entity_poly.pdbx_strand_id
1 'polypeptide(L)'
;VEAFPIQELALPIALGGHDIIGQARTGTGKTLAFGAALLQRIEHGGREPRALVVAPTRELALQVTDDLLVAGGKLGTRVLSVYGGRAYEPQISALRDGVDVVVGTPGRLLDLVKQKHLDLSKIGILVLDEADRMLDLGFLPDIERIVERIPAQRQTMLFSATMPGEIVALSRRYLTRPTNVRAESHTESDATPQVVQHVFQAHQMDKPEMLARLLQAEGRGLTMVFCQTKRACDRVAADLEQRGFDAAAVHGDLGQSQRERALRAFRNGKIGVLVATDVAARGLDVDDVTHVVNFECPDSADTYVHRIGRTGRAGKEGVAVTFVDWSDLTRWKLINGTLDLPFANPEETYSTSPHFFAALGIPEGTKGRLPADQRNGRAGLAAEELEDIGETGKVRSHVREDRERPRPRRRKRNRARTRAGKPIEAGAPANTAANTGQTDKATASSDDNVVDAVATERKRSRTRRRTRSGKPTGAPAATAADTAESQSA
;
A
#
# COMPACT_ATOMS: atom_id res chain seq x y z
N VAL A 1 6.04 -24.80 -23.48
CA VAL A 1 5.54 -23.58 -22.82
C VAL A 1 4.84 -22.80 -23.92
N GLU A 2 3.57 -22.57 -23.79
CA GLU A 2 2.78 -21.76 -24.72
C GLU A 2 2.94 -20.29 -24.39
N ALA A 3 2.93 -19.43 -25.41
CA ALA A 3 2.98 -18.00 -25.23
C ALA A 3 1.61 -17.49 -24.75
N PHE A 4 1.62 -16.46 -23.90
CA PHE A 4 0.37 -15.79 -23.53
C PHE A 4 -0.18 -14.97 -24.72
N PRO A 5 -1.50 -14.77 -24.84
CA PRO A 5 -2.11 -14.04 -25.95
C PRO A 5 -1.52 -12.65 -26.19
N ILE A 6 -1.19 -11.93 -25.13
CA ILE A 6 -0.53 -10.61 -25.26
C ILE A 6 0.87 -10.73 -25.87
N GLN A 7 1.59 -11.81 -25.59
CA GLN A 7 2.93 -12.05 -26.15
C GLN A 7 2.85 -12.38 -27.63
N GLU A 8 1.94 -13.27 -28.02
CA GLU A 8 1.74 -13.63 -29.42
C GLU A 8 1.39 -12.44 -30.30
N LEU A 9 0.52 -11.58 -29.80
CA LEU A 9 0.05 -10.41 -30.54
C LEU A 9 1.02 -9.24 -30.53
N ALA A 10 1.68 -8.97 -29.39
CA ALA A 10 2.51 -7.79 -29.24
C ALA A 10 3.95 -7.99 -29.73
N LEU A 11 4.57 -9.18 -29.54
CA LEU A 11 5.97 -9.42 -29.88
C LEU A 11 6.32 -9.12 -31.35
N PRO A 12 5.58 -9.58 -32.35
CA PRO A 12 5.92 -9.31 -33.77
C PRO A 12 5.92 -7.81 -34.06
N ILE A 13 4.97 -7.06 -33.50
CA ILE A 13 4.83 -5.61 -33.68
C ILE A 13 5.95 -4.86 -32.96
N ALA A 14 6.25 -5.26 -31.73
CA ALA A 14 7.31 -4.67 -30.92
C ALA A 14 8.69 -4.87 -31.54
N LEU A 15 8.98 -6.08 -32.03
CA LEU A 15 10.22 -6.41 -32.75
C LEU A 15 10.36 -5.62 -34.05
N GLY A 16 9.23 -5.34 -34.73
CA GLY A 16 9.21 -4.46 -35.90
C GLY A 16 9.50 -2.98 -35.61
N GLY A 17 9.58 -2.58 -34.32
CA GLY A 17 9.87 -1.21 -33.89
C GLY A 17 8.67 -0.28 -33.93
N HIS A 18 7.47 -0.80 -34.03
CA HIS A 18 6.24 -0.02 -34.03
C HIS A 18 5.79 0.31 -32.59
N ASP A 19 5.13 1.43 -32.43
CA ASP A 19 4.51 1.80 -31.18
C ASP A 19 3.30 0.91 -30.89
N ILE A 20 3.10 0.56 -29.62
CA ILE A 20 2.06 -0.35 -29.17
C ILE A 20 1.25 0.25 -28.03
N ILE A 21 -0.06 0.04 -28.08
CA ILE A 21 -0.95 0.11 -26.95
C ILE A 21 -1.39 -1.31 -26.63
N GLY A 22 -0.84 -1.90 -25.56
CA GLY A 22 -1.17 -3.24 -25.11
C GLY A 22 -2.21 -3.19 -23.99
N GLN A 23 -3.43 -3.65 -24.24
CA GLN A 23 -4.45 -3.76 -23.23
C GLN A 23 -4.52 -5.21 -22.71
N ALA A 24 -4.07 -5.38 -21.45
CA ALA A 24 -4.06 -6.68 -20.80
C ALA A 24 -3.97 -6.52 -19.28
N ARG A 25 -4.58 -7.44 -18.52
CA ARG A 25 -4.55 -7.47 -17.05
C ARG A 25 -3.15 -7.75 -16.49
N THR A 26 -2.93 -7.52 -15.19
CA THR A 26 -1.71 -7.97 -14.50
C THR A 26 -1.64 -9.50 -14.47
N GLY A 27 -0.42 -10.07 -14.58
CA GLY A 27 -0.23 -11.54 -14.60
C GLY A 27 -0.44 -12.20 -15.96
N THR A 28 -0.64 -11.45 -17.05
CA THR A 28 -0.81 -11.99 -18.41
C THR A 28 0.49 -12.05 -19.21
N GLY A 29 1.66 -11.90 -18.56
CA GLY A 29 2.96 -12.00 -19.22
C GLY A 29 3.38 -10.77 -20.03
N LYS A 30 2.84 -9.58 -19.74
CA LYS A 30 3.19 -8.30 -20.41
C LYS A 30 4.68 -8.00 -20.37
N THR A 31 5.35 -8.28 -19.25
CA THR A 31 6.79 -8.01 -19.08
C THR A 31 7.62 -8.67 -20.17
N LEU A 32 7.33 -9.92 -20.52
CA LEU A 32 8.03 -10.61 -21.61
C LEU A 32 7.60 -10.07 -22.98
N ALA A 33 6.36 -9.62 -23.15
CA ALA A 33 5.88 -9.08 -24.43
C ALA A 33 6.68 -7.81 -24.84
N PHE A 34 6.97 -6.90 -23.91
CA PHE A 34 7.81 -5.75 -24.22
C PHE A 34 9.29 -6.02 -23.97
N GLY A 35 9.62 -6.82 -22.95
CA GLY A 35 10.99 -7.06 -22.52
C GLY A 35 11.83 -7.79 -23.56
N ALA A 36 11.28 -8.83 -24.19
CA ALA A 36 12.00 -9.57 -25.23
C ALA A 36 12.31 -8.66 -26.44
N ALA A 37 11.33 -7.85 -26.87
CA ALA A 37 11.55 -6.90 -27.96
C ALA A 37 12.56 -5.82 -27.59
N LEU A 38 12.47 -5.26 -26.39
CA LEU A 38 13.38 -4.26 -25.86
C LEU A 38 14.83 -4.81 -25.84
N LEU A 39 15.03 -5.99 -25.24
CA LEU A 39 16.35 -6.62 -25.11
C LEU A 39 17.02 -6.96 -26.45
N GLN A 40 16.24 -7.31 -27.48
CA GLN A 40 16.77 -7.60 -28.81
C GLN A 40 17.11 -6.35 -29.64
N ARG A 41 16.48 -5.21 -29.35
CA ARG A 41 16.57 -4.00 -30.18
C ARG A 41 17.52 -2.96 -29.66
N ILE A 42 17.90 -3.01 -28.38
CA ILE A 42 18.86 -2.06 -27.82
C ILE A 42 20.29 -2.43 -28.15
N GLU A 43 21.16 -1.44 -28.22
CA GLU A 43 22.60 -1.63 -28.21
C GLU A 43 23.07 -1.84 -26.76
N HIS A 44 23.89 -2.86 -26.54
CA HIS A 44 24.42 -3.22 -25.23
C HIS A 44 25.82 -2.62 -24.99
N GLY A 45 26.19 -2.44 -23.73
CA GLY A 45 27.52 -2.04 -23.32
C GLY A 45 27.81 -0.53 -23.40
N GLY A 46 26.82 0.29 -23.72
CA GLY A 46 26.93 1.74 -23.72
C GLY A 46 27.07 2.33 -22.29
N ARG A 47 27.38 3.61 -22.19
CA ARG A 47 27.41 4.33 -20.91
C ARG A 47 26.04 4.84 -20.53
N GLU A 48 25.32 5.43 -21.48
CA GLU A 48 23.97 5.95 -21.28
C GLU A 48 22.93 4.87 -21.58
N PRO A 49 21.80 4.85 -20.85
CA PRO A 49 20.74 3.89 -21.06
C PRO A 49 20.08 4.06 -22.44
N ARG A 50 19.73 2.95 -23.08
CA ARG A 50 19.06 2.88 -24.37
C ARG A 50 17.57 2.64 -24.25
N ALA A 51 17.11 2.09 -23.12
CA ALA A 51 15.70 1.86 -22.85
C ALA A 51 15.32 2.34 -21.46
N LEU A 52 14.09 2.82 -21.36
CA LEU A 52 13.45 3.25 -20.12
C LEU A 52 12.12 2.54 -19.96
N VAL A 53 11.92 1.88 -18.82
CA VAL A 53 10.63 1.35 -18.38
C VAL A 53 10.15 2.16 -17.19
N VAL A 54 8.97 2.75 -17.29
CA VAL A 54 8.34 3.51 -16.21
C VAL A 54 7.24 2.66 -15.60
N ALA A 55 7.33 2.43 -14.29
CA ALA A 55 6.38 1.63 -13.52
C ALA A 55 5.78 2.44 -12.35
N PRO A 56 4.51 2.23 -11.98
CA PRO A 56 3.83 3.02 -10.95
C PRO A 56 4.39 2.80 -9.54
N THR A 57 4.89 1.61 -9.25
CA THR A 57 5.31 1.21 -7.91
C THR A 57 6.73 0.66 -7.91
N ARG A 58 7.36 0.68 -6.73
CA ARG A 58 8.72 0.17 -6.51
C ARG A 58 8.77 -1.35 -6.70
N GLU A 59 7.73 -2.01 -6.23
CA GLU A 59 7.58 -3.46 -6.28
C GLU A 59 7.51 -3.94 -7.73
N LEU A 60 6.71 -3.26 -8.57
CA LEU A 60 6.64 -3.57 -10.00
C LEU A 60 7.94 -3.24 -10.72
N ALA A 61 8.59 -2.13 -10.37
CA ALA A 61 9.90 -1.79 -10.95
C ALA A 61 10.96 -2.86 -10.64
N LEU A 62 10.97 -3.41 -9.42
CA LEU A 62 11.86 -4.51 -9.05
C LEU A 62 11.52 -5.78 -9.83
N GLN A 63 10.24 -6.16 -9.89
CA GLN A 63 9.80 -7.34 -10.62
C GLN A 63 10.18 -7.27 -12.10
N VAL A 64 9.88 -6.15 -12.77
CA VAL A 64 10.26 -5.94 -14.18
C VAL A 64 11.78 -6.00 -14.33
N THR A 65 12.55 -5.47 -13.37
CA THR A 65 14.02 -5.55 -13.39
C THR A 65 14.48 -7.00 -13.31
N ASP A 66 13.95 -7.79 -12.40
CA ASP A 66 14.29 -9.21 -12.23
C ASP A 66 13.94 -10.03 -13.48
N ASP A 67 12.74 -9.81 -14.04
CA ASP A 67 12.30 -10.45 -15.28
C ASP A 67 13.25 -10.13 -16.46
N LEU A 68 13.64 -8.86 -16.60
CA LEU A 68 14.57 -8.43 -17.65
C LEU A 68 15.99 -8.95 -17.44
N LEU A 69 16.45 -9.08 -16.20
CA LEU A 69 17.77 -9.68 -15.89
C LEU A 69 17.77 -11.17 -16.22
N VAL A 70 16.70 -11.87 -15.91
CA VAL A 70 16.55 -13.30 -16.27
C VAL A 70 16.50 -13.48 -17.79
N ALA A 71 15.68 -12.68 -18.49
CA ALA A 71 15.53 -12.76 -19.94
C ALA A 71 16.80 -12.30 -20.71
N GLY A 72 17.46 -11.25 -20.20
CA GLY A 72 18.65 -10.64 -20.81
C GLY A 72 19.99 -11.21 -20.36
N GLY A 73 20.00 -12.20 -19.44
CA GLY A 73 21.23 -12.68 -18.80
C GLY A 73 22.28 -13.21 -19.77
N LYS A 74 21.86 -13.88 -20.84
CA LYS A 74 22.78 -14.36 -21.90
C LYS A 74 23.29 -13.27 -22.83
N LEU A 75 22.61 -12.11 -22.86
CA LEU A 75 23.00 -10.95 -23.67
C LEU A 75 23.96 -10.04 -22.92
N GLY A 76 24.18 -10.28 -21.62
CA GLY A 76 24.99 -9.41 -20.75
C GLY A 76 24.35 -8.05 -20.51
N THR A 77 23.04 -7.93 -20.62
CA THR A 77 22.29 -6.67 -20.44
C THR A 77 22.38 -6.20 -18.99
N ARG A 78 22.73 -4.94 -18.80
CA ARG A 78 22.79 -4.29 -17.50
C ARG A 78 21.50 -3.54 -17.26
N VAL A 79 20.70 -4.03 -16.32
CA VAL A 79 19.40 -3.46 -15.94
C VAL A 79 19.50 -2.85 -14.55
N LEU A 80 19.06 -1.61 -14.38
CA LEU A 80 19.06 -0.90 -13.10
C LEU A 80 17.64 -0.52 -12.69
N SER A 81 17.26 -0.90 -11.48
CA SER A 81 16.04 -0.40 -10.84
C SER A 81 16.27 0.94 -10.14
N VAL A 82 15.41 1.93 -10.44
CA VAL A 82 15.47 3.31 -9.94
C VAL A 82 14.16 3.69 -9.28
N TYR A 83 14.15 3.73 -7.94
CA TYR A 83 12.93 4.03 -7.18
C TYR A 83 13.23 4.72 -5.85
N GLY A 84 12.24 5.41 -5.31
CA GLY A 84 12.37 6.15 -4.06
C GLY A 84 12.40 5.24 -2.82
N GLY A 85 12.90 5.76 -1.67
CA GLY A 85 12.98 5.02 -0.41
C GLY A 85 14.24 4.17 -0.24
N ARG A 86 15.17 4.20 -1.22
CA ARG A 86 16.54 3.72 -1.11
C ARG A 86 17.54 4.87 -1.18
N ALA A 87 18.75 4.64 -0.71
CA ALA A 87 19.86 5.57 -0.85
C ALA A 87 20.10 5.92 -2.32
N TYR A 88 20.57 7.14 -2.57
CA TYR A 88 20.90 7.59 -3.93
C TYR A 88 22.22 6.99 -4.43
N GLU A 89 23.20 6.82 -3.54
CA GLU A 89 24.57 6.47 -3.87
C GLU A 89 24.69 5.19 -4.69
N PRO A 90 24.05 4.05 -4.35
CA PRO A 90 24.14 2.83 -5.16
C PRO A 90 23.56 3.01 -6.56
N GLN A 91 22.44 3.77 -6.69
CA GLN A 91 21.81 4.03 -7.99
C GLN A 91 22.68 4.96 -8.83
N ILE A 92 23.29 5.99 -8.22
CA ILE A 92 24.22 6.91 -8.90
C ILE A 92 25.49 6.18 -9.33
N SER A 93 26.04 5.30 -8.48
CA SER A 93 27.22 4.52 -8.83
C SER A 93 26.97 3.64 -10.05
N ALA A 94 25.85 2.88 -10.02
CA ALA A 94 25.48 2.02 -11.15
C ALA A 94 25.27 2.81 -12.45
N LEU A 95 24.66 4.01 -12.38
CA LEU A 95 24.52 4.88 -13.55
C LEU A 95 25.86 5.38 -14.10
N ARG A 96 26.84 5.66 -13.24
CA ARG A 96 28.21 6.05 -13.65
C ARG A 96 28.97 4.90 -14.29
N ASP A 97 28.77 3.67 -13.79
CA ASP A 97 29.38 2.46 -14.35
C ASP A 97 28.77 2.08 -15.70
N GLY A 98 27.61 2.64 -16.02
CA GLY A 98 26.88 2.46 -17.26
C GLY A 98 25.86 1.34 -17.18
N VAL A 99 24.66 1.62 -17.70
CA VAL A 99 23.52 0.69 -17.75
C VAL A 99 22.87 0.75 -19.12
N ASP A 100 22.27 -0.36 -19.54
CA ASP A 100 21.61 -0.46 -20.85
C ASP A 100 20.13 -0.16 -20.74
N VAL A 101 19.50 -0.59 -19.63
CA VAL A 101 18.08 -0.42 -19.35
C VAL A 101 17.89 0.18 -17.95
N VAL A 102 17.05 1.20 -17.84
CA VAL A 102 16.60 1.74 -16.57
C VAL A 102 15.12 1.40 -16.40
N VAL A 103 14.79 0.81 -15.25
CA VAL A 103 13.40 0.56 -14.83
C VAL A 103 13.13 1.41 -13.61
N GLY A 104 12.07 2.25 -13.59
CA GLY A 104 11.92 3.10 -12.43
C GLY A 104 10.55 3.72 -12.21
N THR A 105 10.39 4.29 -11.01
CA THR A 105 9.21 5.07 -10.65
C THR A 105 9.38 6.54 -11.03
N PRO A 106 8.31 7.24 -11.49
CA PRO A 106 8.40 8.58 -12.07
C PRO A 106 9.16 9.59 -11.21
N GLY A 107 8.85 9.69 -9.93
CA GLY A 107 9.45 10.68 -9.04
C GLY A 107 10.98 10.53 -8.91
N ARG A 108 11.50 9.31 -8.67
CA ARG A 108 12.95 9.08 -8.52
C ARG A 108 13.70 9.23 -9.85
N LEU A 109 13.07 8.84 -10.97
CA LEU A 109 13.63 9.09 -12.31
C LEU A 109 13.84 10.58 -12.53
N LEU A 110 12.82 11.39 -12.29
CA LEU A 110 12.91 12.85 -12.41
C LEU A 110 13.95 13.47 -11.46
N ASP A 111 14.06 12.97 -10.25
CA ASP A 111 15.04 13.44 -9.28
C ASP A 111 16.47 13.22 -9.79
N LEU A 112 16.79 12.02 -10.29
CA LEU A 112 18.11 11.73 -10.86
C LEU A 112 18.39 12.51 -12.14
N VAL A 113 17.39 12.74 -12.98
CA VAL A 113 17.51 13.60 -14.16
C VAL A 113 17.78 15.05 -13.78
N LYS A 114 17.03 15.60 -12.79
CA LYS A 114 17.26 16.96 -12.28
C LYS A 114 18.66 17.14 -11.68
N GLN A 115 19.15 16.10 -10.99
CA GLN A 115 20.49 16.08 -10.40
C GLN A 115 21.60 15.77 -11.44
N LYS A 116 21.24 15.57 -12.72
CA LYS A 116 22.17 15.24 -13.83
C LYS A 116 22.94 13.93 -13.62
N HIS A 117 22.37 12.99 -12.89
CA HIS A 117 22.91 11.64 -12.72
C HIS A 117 22.34 10.65 -13.73
N LEU A 118 21.17 10.92 -14.30
CA LEU A 118 20.52 10.14 -15.34
C LEU A 118 20.33 11.00 -16.58
N ASP A 119 20.92 10.58 -17.69
CA ASP A 119 20.72 11.18 -19.02
C ASP A 119 19.75 10.32 -19.84
N LEU A 120 18.65 10.92 -20.30
CA LEU A 120 17.61 10.28 -21.10
C LEU A 120 17.77 10.56 -22.61
N SER A 121 18.81 11.29 -23.02
CA SER A 121 18.98 11.76 -24.42
C SER A 121 19.27 10.62 -25.41
N LYS A 122 19.60 9.42 -24.93
CA LYS A 122 19.91 8.25 -25.76
C LYS A 122 18.87 7.16 -25.68
N ILE A 123 17.73 7.43 -25.02
CA ILE A 123 16.62 6.48 -24.94
C ILE A 123 15.99 6.33 -26.32
N GLY A 124 16.08 5.13 -26.89
CA GLY A 124 15.43 4.73 -28.13
C GLY A 124 14.15 3.96 -27.94
N ILE A 125 13.92 3.39 -26.73
CA ILE A 125 12.71 2.65 -26.39
C ILE A 125 12.16 3.11 -25.05
N LEU A 126 10.89 3.52 -25.03
CA LEU A 126 10.15 3.87 -23.82
C LEU A 126 9.01 2.88 -23.60
N VAL A 127 8.92 2.34 -22.40
CA VAL A 127 7.78 1.52 -21.96
C VAL A 127 7.08 2.22 -20.81
N LEU A 128 5.78 2.37 -20.91
CA LEU A 128 4.90 2.81 -19.83
C LEU A 128 4.07 1.60 -19.39
N ASP A 129 4.42 0.99 -18.27
CA ASP A 129 3.72 -0.20 -17.75
C ASP A 129 2.74 0.19 -16.64
N GLU A 130 1.53 -0.39 -16.70
CA GLU A 130 0.40 -0.06 -15.82
C GLU A 130 0.07 1.44 -15.83
N ALA A 131 -0.14 1.98 -17.04
CA ALA A 131 -0.35 3.41 -17.24
C ALA A 131 -1.58 3.96 -16.51
N ASP A 132 -2.68 3.22 -16.46
CA ASP A 132 -3.88 3.52 -15.67
C ASP A 132 -3.57 3.69 -14.19
N ARG A 133 -2.71 2.84 -13.65
CA ARG A 133 -2.26 2.98 -12.26
C ARG A 133 -1.39 4.20 -12.02
N MET A 134 -0.56 4.56 -12.98
CA MET A 134 0.23 5.79 -12.88
C MET A 134 -0.69 7.03 -12.86
N LEU A 135 -1.81 6.98 -13.59
CA LEU A 135 -2.86 8.00 -13.53
C LEU A 135 -3.50 8.07 -12.14
N ASP A 136 -3.96 6.92 -11.60
CA ASP A 136 -4.58 6.83 -10.27
C ASP A 136 -3.68 7.38 -9.15
N LEU A 137 -2.37 7.22 -9.29
CA LEU A 137 -1.38 7.72 -8.35
C LEU A 137 -0.97 9.18 -8.58
N GLY A 138 -1.56 9.83 -9.58
CA GLY A 138 -1.29 11.23 -9.91
C GLY A 138 0.07 11.47 -10.58
N PHE A 139 0.68 10.46 -11.18
CA PHE A 139 1.99 10.56 -11.82
C PHE A 139 1.95 11.07 -13.28
N LEU A 140 0.78 11.36 -13.82
CA LEU A 140 0.65 11.82 -15.20
C LEU A 140 1.54 13.04 -15.52
N PRO A 141 1.58 14.10 -14.67
CA PRO A 141 2.48 15.22 -14.89
C PRO A 141 3.97 14.86 -14.86
N ASP A 142 4.34 13.86 -14.06
CA ASP A 142 5.73 13.41 -13.97
C ASP A 142 6.12 12.57 -15.20
N ILE A 143 5.19 11.75 -15.70
CA ILE A 143 5.38 11.01 -16.97
C ILE A 143 5.59 12.00 -18.13
N GLU A 144 4.76 13.02 -18.26
CA GLU A 144 4.90 14.04 -19.30
C GLU A 144 6.28 14.70 -19.24
N ARG A 145 6.75 15.09 -18.06
CA ARG A 145 8.09 15.67 -17.85
C ARG A 145 9.23 14.72 -18.20
N ILE A 146 9.06 13.40 -17.99
CA ILE A 146 10.03 12.39 -18.42
C ILE A 146 10.04 12.29 -19.94
N VAL A 147 8.87 12.16 -20.57
CA VAL A 147 8.72 11.98 -22.00
C VAL A 147 9.29 13.18 -22.78
N GLU A 148 9.15 14.41 -22.27
CA GLU A 148 9.71 15.63 -22.84
C GLU A 148 11.26 15.65 -22.88
N ARG A 149 11.92 14.79 -22.08
CA ARG A 149 13.39 14.68 -22.03
C ARG A 149 13.97 13.54 -22.86
N ILE A 150 13.10 12.72 -23.43
CA ILE A 150 13.47 11.60 -24.29
C ILE A 150 13.38 12.06 -25.76
N PRO A 151 14.25 11.58 -26.65
CA PRO A 151 14.18 11.91 -28.07
C PRO A 151 12.82 11.64 -28.68
N ALA A 152 12.38 12.50 -29.60
CA ALA A 152 11.13 12.32 -30.30
C ALA A 152 11.13 11.06 -31.18
N GLN A 153 12.27 10.74 -31.79
CA GLN A 153 12.44 9.51 -32.55
C GLN A 153 12.78 8.35 -31.59
N ARG A 154 11.76 7.64 -31.20
CA ARG A 154 11.83 6.47 -30.32
C ARG A 154 10.67 5.52 -30.61
N GLN A 155 10.77 4.31 -30.13
CA GLN A 155 9.64 3.40 -29.99
C GLN A 155 8.98 3.62 -28.63
N THR A 156 7.66 3.74 -28.58
CA THR A 156 6.90 3.87 -27.34
C THR A 156 5.90 2.74 -27.22
N MET A 157 5.96 1.99 -26.12
CA MET A 157 5.05 0.90 -25.79
C MET A 157 4.29 1.25 -24.52
N LEU A 158 2.96 1.34 -24.59
CA LEU A 158 2.10 1.63 -23.47
C LEU A 158 1.28 0.38 -23.12
N PHE A 159 1.40 -0.08 -21.88
CA PHE A 159 0.63 -1.20 -21.36
C PHE A 159 -0.30 -0.73 -20.24
N SER A 160 -1.56 -1.12 -20.31
CA SER A 160 -2.59 -0.73 -19.34
C SER A 160 -3.67 -1.81 -19.26
N ALA A 161 -4.30 -1.96 -18.10
CA ALA A 161 -5.46 -2.83 -17.97
C ALA A 161 -6.72 -2.12 -18.45
N THR A 162 -6.83 -0.82 -18.20
CA THR A 162 -7.95 0.03 -18.59
C THR A 162 -7.48 1.21 -19.44
N MET A 163 -8.41 1.80 -20.22
CA MET A 163 -8.11 2.93 -21.10
C MET A 163 -9.02 4.14 -20.81
N PRO A 164 -8.87 4.77 -19.62
CA PRO A 164 -9.60 6.01 -19.32
C PRO A 164 -9.19 7.14 -20.27
N GLY A 165 -10.02 8.18 -20.33
CA GLY A 165 -9.84 9.29 -21.29
C GLY A 165 -8.46 9.93 -21.25
N GLU A 166 -7.87 10.06 -20.07
CA GLU A 166 -6.54 10.63 -19.85
C GLU A 166 -5.43 9.75 -20.43
N ILE A 167 -5.54 8.43 -20.35
CA ILE A 167 -4.58 7.49 -20.96
C ILE A 167 -4.72 7.50 -22.49
N VAL A 168 -5.95 7.59 -22.98
CA VAL A 168 -6.18 7.78 -24.42
C VAL A 168 -5.57 9.11 -24.90
N ALA A 169 -5.71 10.20 -24.16
CA ALA A 169 -5.09 11.48 -24.46
C ALA A 169 -3.55 11.41 -24.46
N LEU A 170 -2.97 10.76 -23.43
CA LEU A 170 -1.54 10.49 -23.32
C LEU A 170 -1.03 9.71 -24.54
N SER A 171 -1.72 8.64 -24.92
CA SER A 171 -1.34 7.82 -26.07
C SER A 171 -1.37 8.59 -27.38
N ARG A 172 -2.40 9.41 -27.61
CA ARG A 172 -2.51 10.26 -28.82
C ARG A 172 -1.39 11.31 -28.90
N ARG A 173 -0.92 11.79 -27.76
CA ARG A 173 0.10 12.86 -27.71
C ARG A 173 1.51 12.31 -27.91
N TYR A 174 1.82 11.12 -27.40
CA TYR A 174 3.20 10.64 -27.28
C TYR A 174 3.53 9.38 -28.09
N LEU A 175 2.55 8.69 -28.66
CA LEU A 175 2.75 7.53 -29.52
C LEU A 175 2.52 7.89 -31.00
N THR A 176 3.31 7.26 -31.87
CA THR A 176 3.27 7.49 -33.32
C THR A 176 2.60 6.31 -34.01
N ARG A 177 1.36 6.48 -34.48
CA ARG A 177 0.57 5.44 -35.17
C ARG A 177 0.59 4.10 -34.43
N PRO A 178 0.23 4.07 -33.14
CA PRO A 178 0.34 2.86 -32.35
C PRO A 178 -0.61 1.78 -32.84
N THR A 179 -0.16 0.55 -32.78
CA THR A 179 -1.03 -0.63 -32.95
C THR A 179 -1.70 -0.96 -31.62
N ASN A 180 -3.02 -1.03 -31.62
CA ASN A 180 -3.78 -1.48 -30.44
C ASN A 180 -3.81 -3.00 -30.40
N VAL A 181 -3.29 -3.56 -29.35
CA VAL A 181 -3.29 -4.99 -29.06
C VAL A 181 -4.15 -5.24 -27.83
N ARG A 182 -5.23 -5.98 -28.00
CA ARG A 182 -6.09 -6.41 -26.90
C ARG A 182 -5.95 -7.91 -26.75
N ALA A 183 -5.48 -8.33 -25.60
CA ALA A 183 -5.31 -9.74 -25.26
C ALA A 183 -6.51 -10.31 -24.49
N GLU A 184 -7.66 -9.67 -24.59
CA GLU A 184 -8.91 -10.23 -24.09
C GLU A 184 -9.40 -11.23 -25.13
N SER A 185 -9.44 -12.51 -24.76
CA SER A 185 -10.11 -13.54 -25.55
C SER A 185 -11.59 -13.15 -25.66
N HIS A 186 -12.11 -13.10 -26.89
CA HIS A 186 -13.55 -12.92 -27.16
C HIS A 186 -14.43 -14.09 -26.66
N THR A 187 -13.83 -15.04 -26.00
CA THR A 187 -14.53 -16.09 -25.25
C THR A 187 -14.51 -15.69 -23.79
N GLU A 188 -15.57 -15.03 -23.36
CA GLU A 188 -15.84 -14.68 -21.96
C GLU A 188 -15.82 -15.88 -21.00
N SER A 189 -15.60 -17.09 -21.48
CA SER A 189 -15.68 -18.32 -20.70
C SER A 189 -14.36 -18.86 -20.14
N ASP A 190 -13.16 -18.49 -20.71
CA ASP A 190 -11.94 -19.23 -20.37
C ASP A 190 -10.86 -18.44 -19.59
N ALA A 191 -11.06 -17.14 -19.31
CA ALA A 191 -10.07 -16.33 -18.60
C ALA A 191 -10.64 -15.40 -17.52
N THR A 192 -11.91 -15.52 -17.17
CA THR A 192 -12.40 -14.88 -15.94
C THR A 192 -11.77 -15.64 -14.78
N PRO A 193 -10.99 -14.98 -13.88
CA PRO A 193 -10.55 -15.66 -12.68
C PRO A 193 -11.77 -16.35 -12.06
N GLN A 194 -11.71 -17.67 -11.86
CA GLN A 194 -12.78 -18.38 -11.17
C GLN A 194 -12.75 -17.97 -9.71
N VAL A 195 -13.29 -16.77 -9.43
CA VAL A 195 -13.39 -16.24 -8.10
C VAL A 195 -14.81 -16.45 -7.60
N VAL A 196 -14.94 -17.33 -6.63
CA VAL A 196 -16.18 -17.46 -5.86
C VAL A 196 -16.34 -16.24 -4.98
N GLN A 197 -17.43 -15.50 -5.15
CA GLN A 197 -17.63 -14.23 -4.47
C GLN A 197 -18.71 -14.38 -3.40
N HIS A 198 -18.43 -13.88 -2.20
CA HIS A 198 -19.38 -13.79 -1.09
C HIS A 198 -19.44 -12.35 -0.60
N VAL A 199 -20.64 -11.84 -0.37
CA VAL A 199 -20.85 -10.48 0.12
C VAL A 199 -21.80 -10.53 1.30
N PHE A 200 -21.35 -10.02 2.43
CA PHE A 200 -22.09 -10.02 3.69
C PHE A 200 -22.27 -8.61 4.22
N GLN A 201 -23.48 -8.29 4.65
CA GLN A 201 -23.72 -7.07 5.43
C GLN A 201 -23.27 -7.33 6.85
N ALA A 202 -22.21 -6.66 7.30
CA ALA A 202 -21.53 -6.95 8.56
C ALA A 202 -21.36 -5.71 9.42
N HIS A 203 -21.67 -5.83 10.71
CA HIS A 203 -21.47 -4.75 11.67
C HIS A 203 -19.98 -4.51 11.93
N GLN A 204 -19.57 -3.25 11.97
CA GLN A 204 -18.16 -2.85 12.11
C GLN A 204 -17.47 -3.51 13.31
N MET A 205 -18.18 -3.65 14.44
CA MET A 205 -17.64 -4.25 15.66
C MET A 205 -17.47 -5.78 15.56
N ASP A 206 -18.20 -6.45 14.67
CA ASP A 206 -18.17 -7.89 14.51
C ASP A 206 -17.24 -8.37 13.37
N LYS A 207 -16.91 -7.48 12.42
CA LYS A 207 -15.98 -7.80 11.32
C LYS A 207 -14.65 -8.43 11.77
N PRO A 208 -13.99 -8.00 12.88
CA PRO A 208 -12.77 -8.66 13.35
C PRO A 208 -12.99 -10.12 13.76
N GLU A 209 -14.14 -10.43 14.37
CA GLU A 209 -14.50 -11.80 14.76
C GLU A 209 -14.83 -12.65 13.53
N MET A 210 -15.61 -12.10 12.59
CA MET A 210 -15.92 -12.73 11.30
C MET A 210 -14.63 -13.03 10.53
N LEU A 211 -13.71 -12.07 10.41
CA LEU A 211 -12.43 -12.27 9.76
C LEU A 211 -11.62 -13.39 10.42
N ALA A 212 -11.50 -13.38 11.73
CA ALA A 212 -10.75 -14.39 12.47
C ALA A 212 -11.32 -15.81 12.31
N ARG A 213 -12.64 -15.96 12.15
CA ARG A 213 -13.29 -17.25 11.87
C ARG A 213 -13.08 -17.67 10.41
N LEU A 214 -13.23 -16.75 9.45
CA LEU A 214 -12.93 -16.97 8.03
C LEU A 214 -11.51 -17.46 7.83
N LEU A 215 -10.54 -16.90 8.56
CA LEU A 215 -9.14 -17.33 8.48
C LEU A 215 -8.89 -18.76 8.96
N GLN A 216 -9.89 -19.45 9.45
CA GLN A 216 -9.86 -20.86 9.84
C GLN A 216 -10.73 -21.74 8.91
N ALA A 217 -11.21 -21.21 7.79
CA ALA A 217 -11.97 -21.95 6.78
C ALA A 217 -11.12 -23.07 6.16
N GLU A 218 -11.79 -24.16 5.76
CA GLU A 218 -11.15 -25.28 5.06
C GLU A 218 -10.59 -24.83 3.71
N GLY A 219 -9.42 -25.34 3.34
CA GLY A 219 -8.76 -24.98 2.09
C GLY A 219 -8.15 -23.58 2.03
N ARG A 220 -8.20 -22.80 3.12
CA ARG A 220 -7.61 -21.47 3.18
C ARG A 220 -6.07 -21.52 3.15
N GLY A 221 -5.48 -20.88 2.14
CA GLY A 221 -4.05 -20.70 1.98
C GLY A 221 -3.57 -19.30 2.36
N LEU A 222 -2.85 -18.60 1.44
CA LEU A 222 -2.48 -17.21 1.62
C LEU A 222 -3.70 -16.31 1.48
N THR A 223 -3.84 -15.35 2.39
CA THR A 223 -4.98 -14.45 2.43
C THR A 223 -4.55 -12.99 2.38
N MET A 224 -5.13 -12.21 1.46
CA MET A 224 -4.97 -10.75 1.43
C MET A 224 -6.21 -10.09 2.01
N VAL A 225 -6.02 -9.18 2.96
CA VAL A 225 -7.08 -8.40 3.61
C VAL A 225 -6.92 -6.93 3.22
N PHE A 226 -7.97 -6.34 2.65
CA PHE A 226 -7.95 -4.95 2.21
C PHE A 226 -8.66 -4.03 3.19
N CYS A 227 -7.98 -2.96 3.59
CA CYS A 227 -8.50 -1.85 4.37
C CYS A 227 -8.31 -0.52 3.62
N GLN A 228 -9.21 0.45 3.84
CA GLN A 228 -9.13 1.76 3.20
C GLN A 228 -8.02 2.63 3.78
N THR A 229 -7.74 2.51 5.08
CA THR A 229 -6.78 3.37 5.76
C THR A 229 -5.59 2.60 6.34
N LYS A 230 -4.44 3.27 6.40
CA LYS A 230 -3.21 2.77 7.02
C LYS A 230 -3.42 2.35 8.46
N ARG A 231 -4.15 3.17 9.24
CA ARG A 231 -4.50 2.89 10.64
C ARG A 231 -5.40 1.68 10.80
N ALA A 232 -6.31 1.44 9.84
CA ALA A 232 -7.14 0.24 9.85
C ALA A 232 -6.28 -1.00 9.59
N CYS A 233 -5.32 -0.93 8.64
CA CYS A 233 -4.38 -2.01 8.39
C CYS A 233 -3.59 -2.41 9.65
N ASP A 234 -3.00 -1.43 10.35
CA ASP A 234 -2.24 -1.67 11.58
C ASP A 234 -3.10 -2.32 12.66
N ARG A 235 -4.31 -1.79 12.85
CA ARG A 235 -5.25 -2.29 13.86
C ARG A 235 -5.70 -3.72 13.57
N VAL A 236 -6.07 -4.02 12.31
CA VAL A 236 -6.51 -5.36 11.92
C VAL A 236 -5.36 -6.36 12.01
N ALA A 237 -4.15 -6.01 11.57
CA ALA A 237 -2.99 -6.87 11.69
C ALA A 237 -2.66 -7.17 13.16
N ALA A 238 -2.63 -6.14 14.02
CA ALA A 238 -2.36 -6.29 15.44
C ALA A 238 -3.45 -7.14 16.16
N ASP A 239 -4.73 -6.98 15.81
CA ASP A 239 -5.82 -7.81 16.35
C ASP A 239 -5.65 -9.27 15.93
N LEU A 240 -5.30 -9.54 14.68
CA LEU A 240 -5.04 -10.88 14.17
C LEU A 240 -3.83 -11.54 14.88
N GLU A 241 -2.75 -10.79 15.08
CA GLU A 241 -1.59 -11.29 15.85
C GLU A 241 -1.97 -11.64 17.29
N GLN A 242 -2.76 -10.80 17.97
CA GLN A 242 -3.26 -11.08 19.31
C GLN A 242 -4.17 -12.32 19.37
N ARG A 243 -4.85 -12.63 18.27
CA ARG A 243 -5.68 -13.83 18.10
C ARG A 243 -4.87 -15.06 17.70
N GLY A 244 -3.56 -14.91 17.45
CA GLY A 244 -2.61 -15.98 17.16
C GLY A 244 -2.37 -16.26 15.69
N PHE A 245 -2.80 -15.38 14.78
CA PHE A 245 -2.53 -15.52 13.35
C PHE A 245 -1.22 -14.83 12.97
N ASP A 246 -0.45 -15.45 12.08
CA ASP A 246 0.74 -14.85 11.49
C ASP A 246 0.31 -13.84 10.40
N ALA A 247 0.18 -12.60 10.80
CA ALA A 247 -0.28 -11.48 9.97
C ALA A 247 0.78 -10.37 9.89
N ALA A 248 0.77 -9.59 8.81
CA ALA A 248 1.55 -8.37 8.72
C ALA A 248 0.78 -7.27 7.97
N ALA A 249 0.94 -6.03 8.41
CA ALA A 249 0.41 -4.88 7.70
C ALA A 249 1.37 -4.40 6.61
N VAL A 250 0.81 -3.90 5.47
CA VAL A 250 1.57 -3.24 4.41
C VAL A 250 0.83 -1.98 3.95
N HIS A 251 1.44 -0.83 4.20
CA HIS A 251 0.89 0.48 3.84
C HIS A 251 1.99 1.53 3.65
N GLY A 252 1.62 2.71 3.16
CA GLY A 252 2.57 3.75 2.76
C GLY A 252 3.40 4.39 3.88
N ASP A 253 3.02 4.23 5.18
CA ASP A 253 3.79 4.80 6.30
C ASP A 253 4.89 3.86 6.80
N LEU A 254 4.88 2.59 6.36
CA LEU A 254 5.97 1.67 6.66
C LEU A 254 7.24 2.03 5.88
N GLY A 255 8.38 1.88 6.53
CA GLY A 255 9.67 1.96 5.86
C GLY A 255 9.78 0.92 4.74
N GLN A 256 10.54 1.24 3.68
CA GLN A 256 10.65 0.35 2.52
C GLN A 256 11.17 -1.05 2.88
N SER A 257 12.19 -1.13 3.76
CA SER A 257 12.70 -2.41 4.25
C SER A 257 11.67 -3.26 4.98
N GLN A 258 10.79 -2.62 5.75
CA GLN A 258 9.70 -3.31 6.45
C GLN A 258 8.65 -3.84 5.47
N ARG A 259 8.30 -3.05 4.43
CA ARG A 259 7.38 -3.49 3.38
C ARG A 259 7.94 -4.68 2.61
N GLU A 260 9.18 -4.59 2.13
CA GLU A 260 9.85 -5.67 1.41
C GLU A 260 9.96 -6.94 2.26
N ARG A 261 10.28 -6.79 3.56
CA ARG A 261 10.29 -7.90 4.51
C ARG A 261 8.93 -8.58 4.63
N ALA A 262 7.85 -7.81 4.83
CA ALA A 262 6.49 -8.35 4.96
C ALA A 262 6.07 -9.10 3.67
N LEU A 263 6.38 -8.53 2.50
CA LEU A 263 6.07 -9.13 1.21
C LEU A 263 6.84 -10.43 0.96
N ARG A 264 8.15 -10.46 1.27
CA ARG A 264 8.95 -11.69 1.18
C ARG A 264 8.43 -12.76 2.14
N ALA A 265 8.13 -12.39 3.38
CA ALA A 265 7.55 -13.31 4.35
C ALA A 265 6.23 -13.91 3.86
N PHE A 266 5.39 -13.11 3.22
CA PHE A 266 4.11 -13.54 2.66
C PHE A 266 4.30 -14.46 1.44
N ARG A 267 5.13 -14.07 0.46
CA ARG A 267 5.45 -14.90 -0.71
C ARG A 267 6.04 -16.25 -0.33
N ASN A 268 6.91 -16.27 0.67
CA ASN A 268 7.56 -17.48 1.17
C ASN A 268 6.66 -18.30 2.11
N GLY A 269 5.41 -17.88 2.32
CA GLY A 269 4.48 -18.56 3.22
C GLY A 269 4.85 -18.52 4.71
N LYS A 270 5.82 -17.68 5.11
CA LYS A 270 6.21 -17.49 6.51
C LYS A 270 5.13 -16.79 7.34
N ILE A 271 4.31 -15.95 6.69
CA ILE A 271 3.07 -15.41 7.23
C ILE A 271 1.89 -15.83 6.34
N GLY A 272 0.72 -15.99 6.95
CA GLY A 272 -0.48 -16.46 6.24
C GLY A 272 -1.43 -15.35 5.82
N VAL A 273 -1.29 -14.16 6.41
CA VAL A 273 -2.20 -13.04 6.19
C VAL A 273 -1.44 -11.75 5.93
N LEU A 274 -1.78 -11.09 4.84
CA LEU A 274 -1.26 -9.76 4.50
C LEU A 274 -2.40 -8.75 4.57
N VAL A 275 -2.33 -7.77 5.45
CA VAL A 275 -3.31 -6.70 5.58
C VAL A 275 -2.79 -5.45 4.88
N ALA A 276 -3.46 -4.99 3.84
CA ALA A 276 -2.91 -3.95 2.97
C ALA A 276 -3.93 -2.87 2.61
N THR A 277 -3.41 -1.65 2.34
CA THR A 277 -4.17 -0.63 1.61
C THR A 277 -4.07 -0.89 0.11
N ASP A 278 -5.05 -0.39 -0.67
CA ASP A 278 -5.06 -0.52 -2.13
C ASP A 278 -3.75 -0.07 -2.77
N VAL A 279 -3.25 1.10 -2.36
CA VAL A 279 -1.98 1.66 -2.88
C VAL A 279 -0.80 0.73 -2.61
N ALA A 280 -0.75 0.12 -1.44
CA ALA A 280 0.35 -0.74 -1.05
C ALA A 280 0.26 -2.16 -1.65
N ALA A 281 -0.95 -2.64 -1.90
CA ALA A 281 -1.21 -3.93 -2.53
C ALA A 281 -1.13 -3.89 -4.07
N ARG A 282 -1.18 -2.69 -4.65
CA ARG A 282 -1.01 -2.50 -6.10
C ARG A 282 0.43 -2.86 -6.51
N GLY A 283 0.58 -3.57 -7.61
CA GLY A 283 1.88 -4.03 -8.09
C GLY A 283 2.45 -5.25 -7.34
N LEU A 284 1.73 -5.79 -6.37
CA LEU A 284 2.11 -7.06 -5.76
C LEU A 284 1.71 -8.20 -6.69
N ASP A 285 2.70 -8.85 -7.24
CA ASP A 285 2.52 -10.14 -7.87
C ASP A 285 2.83 -11.20 -6.83
N VAL A 286 1.78 -11.74 -6.29
CA VAL A 286 1.83 -12.88 -5.36
C VAL A 286 0.94 -13.94 -5.96
N ASP A 287 1.57 -14.99 -6.43
CA ASP A 287 0.87 -16.22 -6.80
C ASP A 287 0.39 -16.92 -5.54
N ASP A 288 -0.53 -17.83 -5.65
CA ASP A 288 -1.04 -18.66 -4.55
C ASP A 288 -1.89 -17.94 -3.47
N VAL A 289 -2.36 -16.72 -3.73
CA VAL A 289 -3.38 -16.11 -2.89
C VAL A 289 -4.71 -16.84 -3.12
N THR A 290 -5.18 -17.57 -2.12
CA THR A 290 -6.44 -18.31 -2.18
C THR A 290 -7.64 -17.46 -1.79
N HIS A 291 -7.45 -16.53 -0.87
CA HIS A 291 -8.53 -15.71 -0.32
C HIS A 291 -8.21 -14.23 -0.38
N VAL A 292 -9.19 -13.46 -0.82
CA VAL A 292 -9.18 -12.00 -0.74
C VAL A 292 -10.33 -11.55 0.15
N VAL A 293 -10.05 -10.71 1.13
CA VAL A 293 -11.08 -10.17 2.01
C VAL A 293 -11.10 -8.65 1.90
N ASN A 294 -12.19 -8.10 1.42
CA ASN A 294 -12.50 -6.68 1.53
C ASN A 294 -13.06 -6.44 2.94
N PHE A 295 -12.19 -6.17 3.91
CA PHE A 295 -12.58 -5.87 5.29
C PHE A 295 -13.38 -4.56 5.39
N GLU A 296 -13.02 -3.60 4.55
CA GLU A 296 -13.77 -2.37 4.31
C GLU A 296 -14.21 -2.33 2.84
N CYS A 297 -15.45 -1.87 2.59
CA CYS A 297 -16.03 -1.80 1.26
C CYS A 297 -15.14 -0.99 0.31
N PRO A 298 -14.87 -1.45 -0.92
CA PRO A 298 -14.10 -0.68 -1.89
C PRO A 298 -14.77 0.65 -2.25
N ASP A 299 -13.98 1.60 -2.76
CA ASP A 299 -14.48 2.92 -3.12
C ASP A 299 -15.14 2.95 -4.51
N SER A 300 -14.77 2.03 -5.39
CA SER A 300 -15.25 1.96 -6.78
C SER A 300 -15.33 0.53 -7.30
N ALA A 301 -16.02 0.34 -8.41
CA ALA A 301 -16.10 -0.92 -9.14
C ALA A 301 -14.70 -1.41 -9.59
N ASP A 302 -13.87 -0.50 -10.11
CA ASP A 302 -12.50 -0.83 -10.52
C ASP A 302 -11.65 -1.30 -9.34
N THR A 303 -11.76 -0.62 -8.19
CA THR A 303 -11.06 -1.03 -6.95
C THR A 303 -11.51 -2.42 -6.52
N TYR A 304 -12.81 -2.72 -6.59
CA TYR A 304 -13.34 -4.05 -6.28
C TYR A 304 -12.72 -5.12 -7.16
N VAL A 305 -12.75 -4.93 -8.49
CA VAL A 305 -12.18 -5.88 -9.47
C VAL A 305 -10.67 -6.06 -9.25
N HIS A 306 -9.95 -4.99 -9.01
CA HIS A 306 -8.51 -5.03 -8.75
C HIS A 306 -8.16 -5.78 -7.46
N ARG A 307 -9.00 -5.68 -6.41
CA ARG A 307 -8.80 -6.41 -5.15
C ARG A 307 -9.07 -7.90 -5.34
N ILE A 308 -10.24 -8.27 -5.86
CA ILE A 308 -10.60 -9.68 -6.04
C ILE A 308 -9.69 -10.38 -7.06
N GLY A 309 -9.17 -9.66 -8.06
CA GLY A 309 -8.19 -10.15 -9.03
C GLY A 309 -6.79 -10.45 -8.44
N ARG A 310 -6.60 -10.36 -7.11
CA ARG A 310 -5.41 -10.88 -6.44
C ARG A 310 -5.49 -12.39 -6.19
N THR A 311 -6.66 -12.98 -6.32
CA THR A 311 -6.87 -14.44 -6.27
C THR A 311 -7.41 -14.96 -7.59
N GLY A 312 -7.57 -16.27 -7.75
CA GLY A 312 -8.08 -16.89 -8.96
C GLY A 312 -7.13 -16.78 -10.16
N ARG A 313 -5.81 -16.76 -9.94
CA ARG A 313 -4.80 -16.61 -11.00
C ARG A 313 -4.31 -17.98 -11.52
N ALA A 314 -3.81 -18.00 -12.74
CA ALA A 314 -3.19 -19.15 -13.37
C ALA A 314 -4.09 -20.41 -13.38
N GLY A 315 -5.41 -20.24 -13.57
CA GLY A 315 -6.36 -21.37 -13.62
C GLY A 315 -6.72 -21.97 -12.26
N LYS A 316 -6.29 -21.37 -11.14
CA LYS A 316 -6.69 -21.77 -9.79
C LYS A 316 -7.98 -21.08 -9.39
N GLU A 317 -8.82 -21.77 -8.63
CA GLU A 317 -9.98 -21.16 -8.00
C GLU A 317 -9.58 -20.22 -6.85
N GLY A 318 -10.31 -19.12 -6.70
CA GLY A 318 -10.10 -18.14 -5.64
C GLY A 318 -11.38 -17.80 -4.92
N VAL A 319 -11.30 -17.37 -3.67
CA VAL A 319 -12.43 -16.90 -2.87
C VAL A 319 -12.27 -15.43 -2.54
N ALA A 320 -13.31 -14.64 -2.83
CA ALA A 320 -13.38 -13.23 -2.46
C ALA A 320 -14.54 -13.00 -1.50
N VAL A 321 -14.26 -12.42 -0.34
CA VAL A 321 -15.26 -12.09 0.68
C VAL A 321 -15.28 -10.59 0.89
N THR A 322 -16.48 -10.00 0.84
CA THR A 322 -16.66 -8.56 1.03
C THR A 322 -17.59 -8.30 2.21
N PHE A 323 -17.11 -7.52 3.18
CA PHE A 323 -17.90 -7.04 4.30
C PHE A 323 -18.40 -5.63 4.01
N VAL A 324 -19.72 -5.48 3.90
CA VAL A 324 -20.39 -4.20 3.66
C VAL A 324 -21.00 -3.72 4.98
N ASP A 325 -20.59 -2.55 5.44
CA ASP A 325 -21.18 -1.89 6.61
C ASP A 325 -22.50 -1.22 6.22
N TRP A 326 -23.37 -0.94 7.18
CA TRP A 326 -24.62 -0.19 6.95
C TRP A 326 -24.37 1.17 6.27
N SER A 327 -23.31 1.85 6.64
CA SER A 327 -22.91 3.12 6.04
C SER A 327 -22.46 2.97 4.58
N ASP A 328 -22.01 1.78 4.19
CA ASP A 328 -21.44 1.50 2.86
C ASP A 328 -22.48 0.92 1.87
N LEU A 329 -23.70 0.63 2.31
CA LEU A 329 -24.72 -0.01 1.46
C LEU A 329 -25.01 0.76 0.16
N THR A 330 -25.06 2.09 0.23
CA THR A 330 -25.29 2.93 -0.96
C THR A 330 -24.14 2.81 -1.96
N ARG A 331 -22.91 2.83 -1.46
CA ARG A 331 -21.68 2.64 -2.27
C ARG A 331 -21.64 1.24 -2.87
N TRP A 332 -21.95 0.24 -2.07
CA TRP A 332 -22.01 -1.15 -2.54
C TRP A 332 -23.05 -1.34 -3.66
N LYS A 333 -24.27 -0.81 -3.51
CA LYS A 333 -25.28 -0.86 -4.55
C LYS A 333 -24.83 -0.26 -5.88
N LEU A 334 -24.08 0.84 -5.82
CA LEU A 334 -23.49 1.45 -7.02
C LEU A 334 -22.46 0.53 -7.67
N ILE A 335 -21.55 -0.05 -6.87
CA ILE A 335 -20.54 -1.01 -7.36
C ILE A 335 -21.22 -2.23 -7.96
N ASN A 336 -22.18 -2.82 -7.24
CA ASN A 336 -22.93 -3.98 -7.68
C ASN A 336 -23.66 -3.74 -9.00
N GLY A 337 -24.31 -2.57 -9.14
CA GLY A 337 -25.02 -2.21 -10.38
C GLY A 337 -24.09 -1.93 -11.55
N THR A 338 -22.91 -1.35 -11.30
CA THR A 338 -21.91 -1.11 -12.36
C THR A 338 -21.33 -2.41 -12.91
N LEU A 339 -21.18 -3.44 -12.07
CA LEU A 339 -20.59 -4.72 -12.43
C LEU A 339 -21.62 -5.82 -12.69
N ASP A 340 -22.90 -5.48 -12.63
CA ASP A 340 -24.03 -6.42 -12.78
C ASP A 340 -23.91 -7.68 -11.90
N LEU A 341 -23.53 -7.48 -10.62
CA LEU A 341 -23.35 -8.58 -9.69
C LEU A 341 -24.68 -8.98 -9.02
N PRO A 342 -24.85 -10.24 -8.59
CA PRO A 342 -26.09 -10.72 -7.96
C PRO A 342 -26.22 -10.38 -6.47
N PHE A 343 -25.44 -9.43 -5.94
CA PHE A 343 -25.33 -9.12 -4.51
C PHE A 343 -25.87 -7.75 -4.14
N ALA A 344 -26.94 -7.28 -4.80
CA ALA A 344 -27.50 -5.94 -4.57
C ALA A 344 -27.95 -5.68 -3.12
N ASN A 345 -28.44 -6.72 -2.43
CA ASN A 345 -28.84 -6.68 -1.04
C ASN A 345 -28.11 -7.79 -0.26
N PRO A 346 -26.91 -7.52 0.24
CA PRO A 346 -26.16 -8.49 1.03
C PRO A 346 -26.95 -8.91 2.28
N GLU A 347 -26.88 -10.20 2.61
CA GLU A 347 -27.55 -10.73 3.80
C GLU A 347 -26.90 -10.20 5.07
N GLU A 348 -27.71 -9.75 6.03
CA GLU A 348 -27.24 -9.34 7.35
C GLU A 348 -26.63 -10.53 8.08
N THR A 349 -25.36 -10.40 8.42
CA THR A 349 -24.54 -11.52 8.87
C THR A 349 -23.73 -11.13 10.09
N TYR A 350 -23.73 -12.03 11.06
CA TYR A 350 -22.92 -11.96 12.25
C TYR A 350 -21.88 -13.09 12.26
N SER A 351 -20.86 -12.93 13.09
CA SER A 351 -19.84 -13.96 13.28
C SER A 351 -20.39 -15.32 13.73
N THR A 352 -21.61 -15.35 14.27
CA THR A 352 -22.30 -16.55 14.74
C THR A 352 -23.36 -17.06 13.75
N SER A 353 -23.59 -16.40 12.64
CA SER A 353 -24.63 -16.77 11.67
C SER A 353 -24.31 -18.11 10.99
N PRO A 354 -25.21 -19.10 11.00
CA PRO A 354 -24.95 -20.42 10.42
C PRO A 354 -24.63 -20.38 8.92
N HIS A 355 -25.30 -19.51 8.15
CA HIS A 355 -25.03 -19.34 6.72
C HIS A 355 -23.60 -18.84 6.42
N PHE A 356 -23.00 -18.06 7.32
CA PHE A 356 -21.61 -17.60 7.20
C PHE A 356 -20.63 -18.76 7.28
N PHE A 357 -20.86 -19.70 8.21
CA PHE A 357 -20.04 -20.91 8.34
C PHE A 357 -20.20 -21.81 7.13
N ALA A 358 -21.45 -22.05 6.71
CA ALA A 358 -21.75 -22.94 5.58
C ALA A 358 -21.19 -22.38 4.25
N ALA A 359 -21.37 -21.08 3.99
CA ALA A 359 -20.93 -20.45 2.75
C ALA A 359 -19.40 -20.44 2.57
N LEU A 360 -18.64 -20.39 3.67
CA LEU A 360 -17.18 -20.26 3.65
C LEU A 360 -16.43 -21.53 4.07
N GLY A 361 -17.16 -22.64 4.34
CA GLY A 361 -16.51 -23.88 4.81
C GLY A 361 -15.81 -23.71 6.15
N ILE A 362 -16.36 -22.89 7.05
CA ILE A 362 -15.80 -22.69 8.38
C ILE A 362 -16.29 -23.82 9.29
N PRO A 363 -15.40 -24.59 9.96
CA PRO A 363 -15.81 -25.67 10.85
C PRO A 363 -16.72 -25.19 11.99
N GLU A 364 -17.73 -25.95 12.31
CA GLU A 364 -18.65 -25.61 13.41
C GLU A 364 -17.89 -25.47 14.74
N GLY A 365 -18.30 -24.50 15.56
CA GLY A 365 -17.66 -24.22 16.83
C GLY A 365 -16.34 -23.43 16.74
N THR A 366 -15.92 -23.04 15.53
CA THR A 366 -14.74 -22.18 15.33
C THR A 366 -14.90 -20.87 16.08
N LYS A 367 -13.91 -20.55 16.91
CA LYS A 367 -13.84 -19.29 17.65
C LYS A 367 -12.94 -18.29 16.90
N GLY A 368 -13.15 -16.99 17.15
CA GLY A 368 -12.34 -15.93 16.57
C GLY A 368 -10.91 -15.81 17.13
N ARG A 369 -10.32 -16.93 17.51
CA ARG A 369 -8.94 -17.02 17.99
C ARG A 369 -8.39 -18.41 17.66
N LEU A 370 -7.16 -18.47 17.17
CA LEU A 370 -6.50 -19.74 16.90
C LEU A 370 -6.30 -20.55 18.18
N PRO A 371 -6.59 -21.85 18.17
CA PRO A 371 -6.23 -22.78 19.24
C PRO A 371 -4.73 -22.73 19.54
N ALA A 372 -4.35 -23.00 20.79
CA ALA A 372 -2.96 -22.84 21.23
C ALA A 372 -1.97 -23.76 20.51
N ASP A 373 -2.43 -24.93 20.09
CA ASP A 373 -1.69 -25.95 19.33
C ASP A 373 -1.45 -25.54 17.86
N GLN A 374 -2.26 -24.65 17.32
CA GLN A 374 -2.14 -24.16 15.93
C GLN A 374 -1.42 -22.81 15.82
N ARG A 375 -1.11 -22.17 16.96
CA ARG A 375 -0.33 -20.94 16.99
C ARG A 375 1.11 -21.26 16.62
N ASN A 376 1.75 -20.35 15.88
CA ASN A 376 3.12 -20.51 15.38
C ASN A 376 3.27 -21.66 14.36
N GLY A 377 2.21 -22.03 13.65
CA GLY A 377 2.26 -23.01 12.55
C GLY A 377 3.12 -22.55 11.37
N ARG A 378 3.43 -21.25 11.29
CA ARG A 378 4.34 -20.64 10.31
C ARG A 378 5.53 -20.01 11.03
N ALA A 379 6.60 -19.76 10.29
CA ALA A 379 7.83 -19.16 10.84
C ALA A 379 7.67 -17.71 11.35
N GLY A 380 6.59 -17.03 10.91
CA GLY A 380 6.27 -15.67 11.28
C GLY A 380 7.15 -14.61 10.61
N LEU A 381 6.76 -13.33 10.77
CA LEU A 381 7.50 -12.21 10.19
C LEU A 381 8.93 -12.09 10.73
N ALA A 382 9.18 -12.50 11.98
CA ALA A 382 10.50 -12.44 12.60
C ALA A 382 11.55 -13.34 11.93
N ALA A 383 11.10 -14.39 11.21
CA ALA A 383 11.98 -15.29 10.48
C ALA A 383 12.51 -14.72 9.14
N GLU A 384 12.04 -13.55 8.75
CA GLU A 384 12.53 -12.84 7.56
C GLU A 384 13.50 -11.74 7.97
N GLU A 385 14.67 -11.66 7.33
CA GLU A 385 15.67 -10.64 7.64
C GLU A 385 15.27 -9.26 7.12
N LEU A 386 15.60 -8.22 7.90
CA LEU A 386 15.54 -6.84 7.45
C LEU A 386 16.79 -6.53 6.62
N GLU A 387 16.62 -6.25 5.34
CA GLU A 387 17.72 -5.73 4.52
C GLU A 387 18.04 -4.29 4.91
N ASP A 388 19.32 -3.99 5.05
CA ASP A 388 19.81 -2.62 5.12
C ASP A 388 19.83 -2.04 3.69
N ILE A 389 18.77 -1.30 3.35
CA ILE A 389 18.62 -0.69 2.02
C ILE A 389 19.20 0.73 1.94
N GLY A 390 19.95 1.16 2.98
CA GLY A 390 20.50 2.52 3.10
C GLY A 390 19.39 3.59 3.10
N GLU A 391 19.11 4.19 4.24
CA GLU A 391 17.97 5.09 4.38
C GLU A 391 18.22 6.47 3.77
N THR A 392 17.27 6.95 2.95
CA THR A 392 17.24 8.32 2.40
C THR A 392 16.21 9.22 3.08
N GLY A 393 15.99 9.07 4.36
CA GLY A 393 15.04 9.89 5.11
C GLY A 393 15.43 10.09 6.56
N LYS A 394 15.00 11.20 7.17
CA LYS A 394 15.13 11.41 8.61
C LYS A 394 14.33 10.34 9.35
N VAL A 395 14.96 9.25 9.70
CA VAL A 395 14.39 8.27 10.59
C VAL A 395 14.37 8.87 11.98
N ARG A 396 13.19 9.04 12.54
CA ARG A 396 13.05 9.11 13.99
C ARG A 396 13.34 7.71 14.51
N SER A 397 14.60 7.47 14.85
CA SER A 397 15.03 6.25 15.51
C SER A 397 14.39 6.15 16.89
N HIS A 398 13.31 5.38 16.99
CA HIS A 398 12.84 4.83 18.25
C HIS A 398 13.29 3.36 18.40
N VAL A 399 14.52 3.07 18.05
CA VAL A 399 15.19 1.87 18.53
C VAL A 399 15.98 2.28 19.77
N ARG A 400 15.41 2.03 20.93
CA ARG A 400 16.20 1.96 22.16
C ARG A 400 17.14 0.75 22.02
N GLU A 401 18.37 1.01 21.59
CA GLU A 401 19.46 0.09 21.92
C GLU A 401 19.56 0.04 23.44
N ASP A 402 19.17 -1.07 24.03
CA ASP A 402 19.56 -1.45 25.38
C ASP A 402 21.08 -1.73 25.38
N ARG A 403 21.87 -0.67 25.27
CA ARG A 403 23.25 -0.71 25.71
C ARG A 403 23.23 -0.53 27.21
N GLU A 404 23.54 -1.61 27.93
CA GLU A 404 23.94 -1.57 29.34
C GLU A 404 25.00 -0.48 29.52
N ARG A 405 24.57 0.69 29.94
CA ARG A 405 25.45 1.72 30.49
C ARG A 405 25.66 1.38 31.95
N PRO A 406 26.94 1.30 32.45
CA PRO A 406 27.19 1.09 33.86
C PRO A 406 26.56 2.25 34.65
N ARG A 407 25.73 1.89 35.64
CA ARG A 407 25.03 2.83 36.51
C ARG A 407 26.02 3.75 37.16
N PRO A 408 25.95 5.10 37.06
CA PRO A 408 26.79 5.98 37.83
C PRO A 408 26.42 5.86 39.31
N ARG A 409 27.43 5.60 40.12
CA ARG A 409 27.32 5.57 41.60
C ARG A 409 26.65 6.86 42.09
N ARG A 410 25.51 6.72 42.72
CA ARG A 410 24.70 7.78 43.33
C ARG A 410 25.54 8.47 44.42
N ARG A 411 26.10 9.63 44.12
CA ARG A 411 26.66 10.55 45.15
C ARG A 411 25.49 11.05 45.98
N LYS A 412 25.48 10.67 47.27
CA LYS A 412 24.59 11.20 48.28
C LYS A 412 24.87 12.70 48.40
N ARG A 413 23.97 13.55 47.99
CA ARG A 413 23.97 14.98 48.32
C ARG A 413 23.35 15.12 49.68
N ASN A 414 24.19 15.34 50.71
CA ASN A 414 23.77 15.82 52.04
C ASN A 414 23.31 17.27 51.87
N ARG A 415 22.03 17.50 51.97
CA ARG A 415 21.48 18.85 52.13
C ARG A 415 21.36 19.08 53.65
N ALA A 416 22.23 19.91 54.22
CA ALA A 416 22.08 20.43 55.56
C ALA A 416 20.89 21.42 55.58
N ARG A 417 19.98 21.23 56.49
CA ARG A 417 18.89 22.19 56.76
C ARG A 417 19.41 23.25 57.69
N THR A 418 19.39 24.50 57.27
CA THR A 418 19.66 25.67 58.12
C THR A 418 18.35 26.39 58.43
N ARG A 419 18.13 26.74 59.63
CA ARG A 419 17.10 27.68 60.09
C ARG A 419 17.82 28.88 60.74
N ALA A 420 17.56 30.05 60.15
CA ALA A 420 18.11 31.33 60.65
C ALA A 420 19.66 31.42 60.76
N GLY A 421 20.34 30.95 59.69
CA GLY A 421 21.76 31.28 59.47
C GLY A 421 22.79 30.65 60.43
N LYS A 422 22.42 29.66 61.27
CA LYS A 422 23.39 28.94 62.15
C LYS A 422 23.26 27.41 61.96
N PRO A 423 24.38 26.65 61.94
CA PRO A 423 24.35 25.19 61.85
C PRO A 423 23.97 24.57 63.21
N ILE A 424 23.21 23.46 63.12
CA ILE A 424 22.83 22.65 64.30
C ILE A 424 23.76 21.45 64.35
N GLU A 425 24.52 21.29 65.41
CA GLU A 425 25.38 20.15 65.69
C GLU A 425 24.58 18.89 66.05
N ALA A 426 25.06 17.75 65.55
CA ALA A 426 24.48 16.45 65.78
C ALA A 426 25.01 15.83 67.08
N GLY A 427 24.11 15.56 68.00
CA GLY A 427 24.41 14.74 69.20
C GLY A 427 24.20 13.28 68.92
N ALA A 428 25.12 12.47 69.39
CA ALA A 428 25.25 11.01 69.20
C ALA A 428 24.28 10.17 70.09
N PRO A 429 24.20 8.85 69.88
CA PRO A 429 22.99 8.06 70.08
C PRO A 429 22.91 7.31 71.40
N ALA A 430 21.71 6.97 71.83
CA ALA A 430 21.51 5.93 72.85
C ALA A 430 20.51 4.87 72.37
N ASN A 431 20.97 3.66 72.60
CA ASN A 431 20.25 2.39 72.46
C ASN A 431 19.04 2.27 73.38
N THR A 432 18.01 1.58 72.99
CA THR A 432 17.49 0.35 73.62
C THR A 432 16.13 -0.02 73.07
N ALA A 433 16.10 -1.16 72.56
CA ALA A 433 15.34 -2.40 72.83
C ALA A 433 13.83 -2.35 73.05
N ALA A 434 13.20 -3.17 72.28
CA ALA A 434 12.16 -4.17 72.60
C ALA A 434 10.70 -3.70 72.83
N ASN A 435 9.82 -4.17 72.14
CA ASN A 435 8.89 -5.28 72.36
C ASN A 435 7.44 -5.00 71.96
N THR A 436 6.94 -5.92 71.22
CA THR A 436 5.60 -6.59 71.25
C THR A 436 4.31 -5.80 71.32
N GLY A 437 3.41 -6.31 70.48
CA GLY A 437 1.98 -6.46 70.81
C GLY A 437 1.05 -5.77 69.82
N GLN A 438 0.55 -6.40 68.84
CA GLN A 438 -0.68 -7.21 68.85
C GLN A 438 -2.01 -6.42 69.02
N THR A 439 -2.84 -6.65 68.07
CA THR A 439 -4.32 -6.78 68.06
C THR A 439 -5.20 -5.55 67.81
N ASP A 440 -5.93 -5.77 66.79
CA ASP A 440 -7.38 -5.97 66.67
C ASP A 440 -8.29 -4.76 66.39
N LYS A 441 -9.03 -5.02 65.33
CA LYS A 441 -10.49 -4.92 65.17
C LYS A 441 -11.18 -3.54 65.08
N ALA A 442 -11.78 -3.46 64.03
CA ALA A 442 -13.26 -3.50 63.80
C ALA A 442 -13.98 -2.16 63.61
N THR A 443 -14.66 -2.18 62.55
CA THR A 443 -16.12 -1.93 62.29
C THR A 443 -16.58 -0.50 62.15
N ALA A 444 -17.15 -0.39 60.99
CA ALA A 444 -18.58 -0.04 60.71
C ALA A 444 -18.91 1.45 60.55
N SER A 445 -19.39 1.68 59.44
CA SER A 445 -20.78 2.00 59.00
C SER A 445 -21.11 3.45 58.82
N SER A 446 -21.68 3.62 57.70
CA SER A 446 -23.00 4.23 57.33
C SER A 446 -23.00 5.72 57.21
N ASP A 447 -23.43 6.05 56.10
CA ASP A 447 -24.71 6.58 55.58
C ASP A 447 -24.73 8.09 55.29
N ASP A 448 -25.18 8.26 54.10
CA ASP A 448 -26.31 9.12 53.63
C ASP A 448 -26.12 10.61 53.35
N ASN A 449 -26.72 10.83 52.16
CA ASN A 449 -27.54 11.98 51.72
C ASN A 449 -26.84 13.17 51.02
N VAL A 450 -27.06 13.24 49.72
CA VAL A 450 -28.18 13.88 48.95
C VAL A 450 -28.09 15.43 48.91
N VAL A 451 -28.28 15.86 47.70
CA VAL A 451 -28.91 17.11 47.17
C VAL A 451 -28.04 18.16 46.51
N ASP A 452 -28.28 18.21 45.19
CA ASP A 452 -28.59 19.39 44.34
C ASP A 452 -27.89 20.72 44.50
N ALA A 453 -27.41 21.24 43.39
CA ALA A 453 -27.86 22.47 42.69
C ALA A 453 -26.78 22.96 41.68
N VAL A 454 -27.06 22.88 40.41
CA VAL A 454 -27.44 23.95 39.45
C VAL A 454 -26.51 25.19 39.33
N ALA A 455 -26.06 25.35 38.07
CA ALA A 455 -25.79 26.60 37.30
C ALA A 455 -24.45 27.34 37.59
N THR A 456 -23.70 27.77 36.65
CA THR A 456 -23.88 28.61 35.47
C THR A 456 -22.55 28.84 34.77
N GLU A 457 -22.66 29.05 33.49
CA GLU A 457 -21.67 29.56 32.52
C GLU A 457 -20.66 30.61 32.99
N ARG A 458 -19.47 30.60 32.41
CA ARG A 458 -18.84 31.77 31.79
C ARG A 458 -17.70 31.41 30.82
N LYS A 459 -17.95 31.70 29.55
CA LYS A 459 -17.00 31.90 28.46
C LYS A 459 -15.91 32.90 28.81
N ARG A 460 -14.68 32.65 28.45
CA ARG A 460 -13.68 33.67 28.12
C ARG A 460 -12.85 33.27 26.90
N SER A 461 -13.19 33.92 25.81
CA SER A 461 -12.41 34.07 24.59
C SER A 461 -11.15 34.92 24.82
N ARG A 462 -10.03 34.54 24.25
CA ARG A 462 -8.88 35.42 24.04
C ARG A 462 -8.49 35.45 22.58
N THR A 463 -9.00 36.46 21.91
CA THR A 463 -8.60 36.97 20.60
C THR A 463 -7.22 37.60 20.67
N ARG A 464 -6.33 37.22 19.79
CA ARG A 464 -5.08 37.96 19.55
C ARG A 464 -5.11 38.51 18.13
N ARG A 465 -5.33 39.82 18.09
CA ARG A 465 -5.33 40.70 16.92
C ARG A 465 -3.89 40.96 16.49
N ARG A 466 -3.60 40.83 15.21
CA ARG A 466 -2.39 41.42 14.60
C ARG A 466 -2.80 42.16 13.34
N THR A 467 -2.70 43.47 13.47
CA THR A 467 -2.85 44.46 12.39
C THR A 467 -1.62 44.54 11.54
N ARG A 468 -1.79 44.63 10.21
CA ARG A 468 -0.93 45.47 9.35
C ARG A 468 -1.69 45.92 8.11
N SER A 469 -1.63 47.20 7.98
CA SER A 469 -2.14 48.15 7.00
C SER A 469 -1.89 47.85 5.53
N GLY A 470 -2.84 48.25 4.67
CA GLY A 470 -2.69 48.46 3.24
C GLY A 470 -4.02 48.75 2.57
N LYS A 471 -4.19 49.98 2.13
CA LYS A 471 -5.37 50.67 1.61
C LYS A 471 -5.95 50.12 0.31
N PRO A 472 -7.24 50.31 0.02
CA PRO A 472 -7.93 49.89 -1.19
C PRO A 472 -8.05 50.98 -2.25
N THR A 473 -8.18 50.57 -3.52
CA THR A 473 -8.75 51.38 -4.57
C THR A 473 -9.61 50.47 -5.45
N GLY A 474 -10.88 50.63 -5.52
CA GLY A 474 -11.64 51.39 -6.49
C GLY A 474 -12.39 50.40 -7.39
N ALA A 475 -13.66 50.15 -7.12
CA ALA A 475 -14.65 49.83 -8.16
C ALA A 475 -15.15 51.11 -8.84
N PRO A 476 -15.67 51.03 -10.04
CA PRO A 476 -17.14 51.00 -10.14
C PRO A 476 -17.77 50.22 -11.33
N ALA A 477 -18.97 49.73 -11.02
CA ALA A 477 -20.26 49.91 -11.69
C ALA A 477 -20.50 49.37 -13.11
N ALA A 478 -21.40 48.47 -13.13
CA ALA A 478 -22.54 48.12 -13.96
C ALA A 478 -22.86 49.00 -15.18
N THR A 479 -23.21 48.32 -16.28
CA THR A 479 -24.43 48.65 -17.07
C THR A 479 -24.87 47.44 -17.88
N ALA A 480 -26.20 47.33 -17.93
CA ALA A 480 -26.99 46.31 -18.58
C ALA A 480 -27.32 46.65 -20.04
N ALA A 481 -28.07 45.73 -20.63
CA ALA A 481 -28.88 45.82 -21.88
C ALA A 481 -28.11 45.41 -23.14
N ASP A 482 -28.62 44.75 -24.12
CA ASP A 482 -29.97 44.22 -24.44
C ASP A 482 -29.88 43.55 -25.79
N THR A 483 -30.76 42.62 -26.05
CA THR A 483 -31.41 42.24 -27.30
C THR A 483 -30.65 41.71 -28.53
N ALA A 484 -31.14 40.54 -28.88
CA ALA A 484 -31.86 40.15 -30.10
C ALA A 484 -31.10 39.52 -31.29
N GLU A 485 -31.56 38.30 -31.59
CA GLU A 485 -32.06 37.76 -32.87
C GLU A 485 -31.17 37.85 -34.14
N SER A 486 -30.90 36.76 -34.73
CA SER A 486 -31.58 36.14 -35.86
C SER A 486 -30.64 35.27 -36.67
N GLN A 487 -31.03 34.04 -36.89
CA GLN A 487 -31.30 33.30 -38.12
C GLN A 487 -30.23 33.20 -39.22
N SER A 488 -30.04 31.93 -39.53
CA SER A 488 -29.92 31.34 -40.89
C SER A 488 -28.66 31.57 -41.71
N ALA A 489 -27.92 30.55 -41.93
CA ALA A 489 -27.75 29.79 -43.18
C ALA A 489 -26.92 28.52 -42.89
#